data_1dc7a8ca1dca06f3c08e263b4af0d462
#
_entry.id   1dc7a8ca1dca06f3c08e263b4af0d462
#
_cell.length_a   1.000
_cell.length_b   1.000
_cell.length_c   1.000
_cell.angle_alpha   90.00
_cell.angle_beta   90.00
_cell.angle_gamma   90.00
#
_symmetry.space_group_name_H-M   'P 1'
#
loop_
_entity.id
_entity.type
_entity.pdbx_description
1 polymer ?
#
loop_
_entity_poly.entity_id
_entity_poly.type
_entity_poly.pdbx_seq_one_letter_code
_entity_poly.pdbx_strand_id
1 'polypeptide(L)'
;MLAELTIVPLGRGEHLSAAIAEVLDVVDRSGIRYKFTPSGTCLEGEWAEVMEVVRLCHARAREGSRHVLTTIRIEDEEGETDKLTRNVTSVEEKLGRQLAETGGIVR
;
A
#
# COMPACT_ATOMS: atom_id res chain seq x y z
N MET A 1 2.05 -12.03 -2.82
CA MET A 1 1.86 -11.00 -3.85
C MET A 1 2.04 -9.63 -3.23
N LEU A 2 2.83 -8.79 -3.87
CA LEU A 2 3.05 -7.41 -3.43
C LEU A 2 2.25 -6.48 -4.33
N ALA A 3 1.54 -5.54 -3.73
CA ALA A 3 0.79 -4.53 -4.48
C ALA A 3 1.12 -3.15 -3.95
N GLU A 4 1.15 -2.17 -4.84
CA GLU A 4 1.23 -0.77 -4.45
C GLU A 4 -0.08 -0.10 -4.84
N LEU A 5 -0.75 0.46 -3.87
CA LEU A 5 -2.04 1.10 -4.01
C LEU A 5 -1.91 2.61 -3.92
N THR A 6 -2.48 3.31 -4.89
CA THR A 6 -2.60 4.76 -4.87
C THR A 6 -4.06 5.14 -5.11
N ILE A 7 -4.63 5.92 -4.21
CA ILE A 7 -6.01 6.39 -4.32
C ILE A 7 -6.02 7.91 -4.27
N VAL A 8 -6.62 8.51 -5.30
CA VAL A 8 -6.74 9.97 -5.39
C VAL A 8 -8.22 10.32 -5.45
N PRO A 9 -8.81 10.76 -4.33
CA PRO A 9 -10.18 11.25 -4.34
C PRO A 9 -10.20 12.68 -4.87
N LEU A 10 -10.85 12.88 -6.00
CA LEU A 10 -10.93 14.19 -6.64
C LEU A 10 -12.02 15.04 -6.01
N GLY A 11 -11.85 16.35 -6.09
CA GLY A 11 -12.83 17.28 -5.54
C GLY A 11 -12.74 17.48 -4.04
N ARG A 12 -11.64 17.03 -3.39
CA ARG A 12 -11.42 17.17 -1.96
C ARG A 12 -10.41 18.29 -1.60
N GLY A 13 -10.11 19.18 -2.57
CA GLY A 13 -9.16 20.28 -2.37
C GLY A 13 -7.73 19.87 -2.65
N GLU A 14 -6.79 20.75 -2.30
CA GLU A 14 -5.37 20.57 -2.60
C GLU A 14 -4.67 19.64 -1.61
N HIS A 15 -5.15 19.59 -0.37
CA HIS A 15 -4.53 18.81 0.70
C HIS A 15 -5.36 17.56 0.96
N LEU A 16 -4.80 16.42 0.62
CA LEU A 16 -5.50 15.15 0.64
C LEU A 16 -5.23 14.32 1.91
N SER A 17 -4.43 14.83 2.85
CA SER A 17 -4.00 14.04 3.99
C SER A 17 -5.16 13.49 4.82
N ALA A 18 -6.24 14.25 5.00
CA ALA A 18 -7.40 13.77 5.75
C ALA A 18 -8.08 12.59 5.03
N ALA A 19 -8.23 12.71 3.71
CA ALA A 19 -8.83 11.64 2.89
C ALA A 19 -7.95 10.41 2.87
N ILE A 20 -6.64 10.59 2.78
CA ILE A 20 -5.68 9.49 2.81
C ILE A 20 -5.71 8.80 4.18
N ALA A 21 -5.84 9.56 5.26
CA ALA A 21 -5.93 8.99 6.60
C ALA A 21 -7.16 8.07 6.73
N GLU A 22 -8.29 8.42 6.12
CA GLU A 22 -9.48 7.58 6.12
C GLU A 22 -9.22 6.24 5.42
N VAL A 23 -8.50 6.27 4.31
CA VAL A 23 -8.13 5.05 3.57
C VAL A 23 -7.13 4.20 4.36
N LEU A 24 -6.12 4.84 4.95
CA LEU A 24 -5.12 4.14 5.74
C LEU A 24 -5.71 3.51 7.01
N ASP A 25 -6.76 4.11 7.57
CA ASP A 25 -7.48 3.49 8.68
C ASP A 25 -8.08 2.14 8.25
N VAL A 26 -8.63 2.06 7.03
CA VAL A 26 -9.15 0.81 6.48
C VAL A 26 -8.03 -0.23 6.35
N VAL A 27 -6.89 0.18 5.80
CA VAL A 27 -5.74 -0.71 5.64
C VAL A 27 -5.28 -1.25 6.99
N ASP A 28 -5.10 -0.35 7.96
CA ASP A 28 -4.60 -0.73 9.28
C ASP A 28 -5.54 -1.70 10.00
N ARG A 29 -6.84 -1.45 9.95
CA ARG A 29 -7.84 -2.30 10.58
C ARG A 29 -8.00 -3.65 9.90
N SER A 30 -7.61 -3.77 8.64
CA SER A 30 -7.77 -5.02 7.88
C SER A 30 -6.88 -6.15 8.39
N GLY A 31 -5.79 -5.82 9.08
CA GLY A 31 -4.82 -6.80 9.51
C GLY A 31 -3.82 -7.21 8.45
N ILE A 32 -3.91 -6.65 7.23
CA ILE A 32 -2.97 -6.96 6.16
C ILE A 32 -1.58 -6.42 6.47
N ARG A 33 -0.57 -7.10 5.98
CA ARG A 33 0.80 -6.62 6.07
C ARG A 33 0.98 -5.46 5.11
N TYR A 34 1.43 -4.31 5.61
CA TYR A 34 1.53 -3.12 4.76
C TYR A 34 2.66 -2.19 5.18
N LYS A 35 3.00 -1.29 4.26
CA LYS A 35 3.91 -0.18 4.53
C LYS A 35 3.37 1.06 3.83
N PHE A 36 3.15 2.13 4.59
CA PHE A 36 2.78 3.42 4.03
C PHE A 36 4.03 4.17 3.59
N THR A 37 4.01 4.75 2.37
CA THR A 37 5.12 5.51 1.83
C THR A 37 4.63 6.88 1.36
N PRO A 38 5.53 7.84 1.11
CA PRO A 38 5.11 9.15 0.61
C PRO A 38 4.33 9.12 -0.70
N SER A 39 4.47 8.07 -1.50
CA SER A 39 3.87 8.01 -2.83
C SER A 39 2.78 6.94 -2.97
N GLY A 40 2.53 6.14 -1.94
CA GLY A 40 1.52 5.09 -2.01
C GLY A 40 1.60 4.14 -0.84
N THR A 41 0.76 3.11 -0.87
CA THR A 41 0.69 2.11 0.19
C THR A 41 1.03 0.74 -0.38
N CYS A 42 2.07 0.11 0.15
CA CYS A 42 2.44 -1.25 -0.24
C CYS A 42 1.65 -2.24 0.62
N LEU A 43 1.01 -3.20 -0.03
CA LEU A 43 0.22 -4.25 0.60
C LEU A 43 0.80 -5.59 0.22
N GLU A 44 0.82 -6.53 1.14
CA GLU A 44 1.29 -7.88 0.83
C GLU A 44 0.36 -8.94 1.40
N GLY A 45 0.06 -9.94 0.57
CA GLY A 45 -0.80 -11.05 0.94
C GLY A 45 -1.20 -11.85 -0.28
N GLU A 46 -2.15 -12.76 -0.10
CA GLU A 46 -2.73 -13.51 -1.20
C GLU A 46 -3.64 -12.59 -2.02
N TRP A 47 -3.88 -12.98 -3.26
CA TRP A 47 -4.69 -12.21 -4.20
C TRP A 47 -6.02 -11.76 -3.58
N ALA A 48 -6.78 -12.71 -3.03
CA ALA A 48 -8.09 -12.40 -2.48
C ALA A 48 -8.02 -11.42 -1.32
N GLU A 49 -7.03 -11.57 -0.45
CA GLU A 49 -6.83 -10.70 0.70
C GLU A 49 -6.48 -9.27 0.28
N VAL A 50 -5.52 -9.14 -0.63
CA VAL A 50 -5.08 -7.83 -1.12
C VAL A 50 -6.23 -7.13 -1.85
N MET A 51 -6.92 -7.84 -2.74
CA MET A 51 -8.00 -7.24 -3.54
C MET A 51 -9.20 -6.87 -2.68
N GLU A 52 -9.46 -7.59 -1.60
CA GLU A 52 -10.53 -7.19 -0.67
C GLU A 52 -10.18 -5.89 0.04
N VAL A 53 -8.94 -5.73 0.50
CA VAL A 53 -8.50 -4.48 1.12
C VAL A 53 -8.58 -3.32 0.11
N VAL A 54 -8.16 -3.54 -1.13
CA VAL A 54 -8.27 -2.54 -2.18
C VAL A 54 -9.73 -2.13 -2.40
N ARG A 55 -10.63 -3.11 -2.45
CA ARG A 55 -12.06 -2.84 -2.62
C ARG A 55 -12.60 -1.97 -1.49
N LEU A 56 -12.26 -2.29 -0.25
CA LEU A 56 -12.70 -1.53 0.91
C LEU A 56 -12.13 -0.10 0.91
N CYS A 57 -10.87 0.04 0.55
CA CYS A 57 -10.22 1.35 0.45
C CYS A 57 -10.88 2.22 -0.63
N HIS A 58 -11.13 1.64 -1.80
CA HIS A 58 -11.80 2.34 -2.89
C HIS A 58 -13.20 2.78 -2.48
N ALA A 59 -13.97 1.87 -1.87
CA ALA A 59 -15.31 2.18 -1.39
C ALA A 59 -15.29 3.31 -0.35
N ARG A 60 -14.33 3.28 0.57
CA ARG A 60 -14.20 4.33 1.58
C ARG A 60 -13.92 5.69 0.95
N ALA A 61 -13.03 5.73 -0.04
CA ALA A 61 -12.73 6.97 -0.77
C ALA A 61 -13.95 7.50 -1.51
N ARG A 62 -14.76 6.59 -2.10
CA ARG A 62 -15.98 6.97 -2.82
C ARG A 62 -17.06 7.55 -1.90
N GLU A 63 -17.06 7.23 -0.63
CA GLU A 63 -18.01 7.83 0.32
C GLU A 63 -17.79 9.35 0.43
N GLY A 64 -16.54 9.80 0.31
CA GLY A 64 -16.20 11.22 0.43
C GLY A 64 -15.95 11.93 -0.89
N SER A 65 -16.00 11.22 -2.02
CA SER A 65 -15.72 11.81 -3.32
C SER A 65 -16.55 11.13 -4.42
N ARG A 66 -17.08 11.94 -5.32
CA ARG A 66 -17.84 11.45 -6.46
C ARG A 66 -16.95 10.90 -7.58
N HIS A 67 -15.64 11.18 -7.51
CA HIS A 67 -14.71 10.81 -8.56
C HIS A 67 -13.38 10.40 -7.90
N VAL A 68 -13.04 9.14 -8.01
CA VAL A 68 -11.85 8.56 -7.38
C VAL A 68 -11.01 7.85 -8.43
N LEU A 69 -9.71 8.13 -8.42
CA LEU A 69 -8.74 7.40 -9.25
C LEU A 69 -8.02 6.41 -8.35
N THR A 70 -8.17 5.14 -8.64
CA THR A 70 -7.49 4.05 -7.92
C THR A 70 -6.51 3.36 -8.87
N THR A 71 -5.26 3.33 -8.49
CA THR A 71 -4.20 2.67 -9.27
C THR A 71 -3.58 1.57 -8.42
N ILE A 72 -3.44 0.39 -9.00
CA ILE A 72 -2.82 -0.75 -8.35
C ILE A 72 -1.70 -1.26 -9.24
N ARG A 73 -0.52 -1.39 -8.68
CA ARG A 73 0.60 -2.06 -9.34
C ARG A 73 0.87 -3.36 -8.59
N ILE A 74 0.85 -4.47 -9.30
CA ILE A 74 0.99 -5.78 -8.69
C ILE A 74 2.30 -6.43 -9.16
N GLU A 75 3.07 -6.94 -8.20
CA GLU A 75 4.20 -7.81 -8.46
C GLU A 75 3.87 -9.18 -7.86
N ASP A 76 3.82 -10.19 -8.72
CA ASP A 76 3.47 -11.55 -8.31
C ASP A 76 4.47 -12.51 -8.94
N GLU A 77 5.31 -13.10 -8.12
CA GLU A 77 6.34 -14.02 -8.57
C GLU A 77 6.08 -15.40 -7.98
N GLU A 78 5.97 -16.41 -8.83
CA GLU A 78 5.71 -17.77 -8.41
C GLU A 78 6.75 -18.26 -7.40
N GLY A 79 6.27 -18.78 -6.28
CA GLY A 79 7.13 -19.31 -5.23
C GLY A 79 7.75 -18.27 -4.32
N GLU A 80 7.54 -16.99 -4.59
CA GLU A 80 8.11 -15.92 -3.79
C GLU A 80 7.07 -15.26 -2.90
N THR A 81 7.45 -15.08 -1.64
CA THR A 81 6.66 -14.36 -0.65
C THR A 81 7.57 -13.36 0.04
N ASP A 82 7.01 -12.54 0.93
CA ASP A 82 7.79 -11.58 1.72
C ASP A 82 8.55 -10.55 0.87
N LYS A 83 7.97 -10.18 -0.27
CA LYS A 83 8.55 -9.18 -1.16
C LYS A 83 8.66 -7.80 -0.51
N LEU A 84 7.75 -7.50 0.40
CA LEU A 84 7.74 -6.22 1.11
C LEU A 84 9.06 -5.99 1.88
N THR A 85 9.63 -7.05 2.41
CA THR A 85 10.93 -7.01 3.08
C THR A 85 12.06 -7.30 2.10
N ARG A 86 11.95 -8.36 1.32
CA ARG A 86 13.05 -8.89 0.53
C ARG A 86 13.46 -8.01 -0.63
N ASN A 87 12.53 -7.25 -1.22
CA ASN A 87 12.89 -6.30 -2.27
C ASN A 87 13.85 -5.23 -1.77
N VAL A 88 13.81 -4.93 -0.48
CA VAL A 88 14.74 -3.98 0.15
C VAL A 88 16.01 -4.69 0.63
N THR A 89 15.85 -5.79 1.38
CA THR A 89 17.00 -6.47 1.98
C THR A 89 17.95 -7.05 0.93
N SER A 90 17.45 -7.52 -0.21
CA SER A 90 18.30 -8.04 -1.26
C SER A 90 19.20 -6.95 -1.85
N VAL A 91 18.72 -5.72 -1.91
CA VAL A 91 19.53 -4.58 -2.36
C VAL A 91 20.56 -4.22 -1.29
N GLU A 92 20.15 -4.21 -0.03
CA GLU A 92 21.06 -3.93 1.09
C GLU A 92 22.18 -4.96 1.15
N GLU A 93 21.89 -6.24 0.91
CA GLU A 93 22.90 -7.30 0.87
C GLU A 93 23.95 -7.02 -0.22
N LYS A 94 23.51 -6.57 -1.39
CA LYS A 94 24.43 -6.23 -2.49
C LYS A 94 25.24 -4.98 -2.19
N LEU A 95 24.69 -4.05 -1.43
CA LEU A 95 25.40 -2.85 -0.99
C LEU A 95 26.38 -3.14 0.12
N GLY A 96 26.17 -4.21 0.87
CA GLY A 96 26.98 -4.56 2.04
C GLY A 96 26.66 -3.74 3.27
N ARG A 97 25.54 -3.03 3.29
CA ARG A 97 25.10 -2.23 4.44
C ARG A 97 23.60 -2.00 4.42
N GLN A 98 23.06 -1.65 5.56
CA GLN A 98 21.67 -1.27 5.70
C GLN A 98 21.46 0.18 5.25
N LEU A 99 20.37 0.43 4.56
CA LEU A 99 20.00 1.80 4.18
C LEU A 99 19.45 2.55 5.39
N ALA A 100 19.67 3.86 5.43
CA ALA A 100 19.32 4.69 6.59
C ALA A 100 17.81 4.75 6.83
N GLU A 101 17.01 4.75 5.77
CA GLU A 101 15.55 4.88 5.88
C GLU A 101 14.89 3.75 5.12
N THR A 102 14.79 2.58 5.76
CA THR A 102 14.02 1.49 5.18
C THR A 102 12.56 1.54 5.56
N GLY A 103 12.19 2.44 6.48
CA GLY A 103 10.84 2.64 6.94
C GLY A 103 10.31 1.50 7.79
N GLY A 104 9.11 1.70 8.32
CA GLY A 104 8.43 0.70 9.11
C GLY A 104 7.49 -0.14 8.28
N ILE A 105 7.59 -1.46 8.43
CA ILE A 105 6.60 -2.39 7.90
C ILE A 105 5.70 -2.78 9.06
N VAL A 106 4.38 -2.69 8.84
CA VAL A 106 3.40 -3.11 9.83
C VAL A 106 2.98 -4.53 9.52
N ARG A 107 3.06 -5.41 10.54
CA ARG A 107 2.72 -6.83 10.47
C ARG A 107 3.60 -7.70 9.54
#